data_4184ec7e5f18aad50b9ddde498b31f17
#
_entry.id   4184ec7e5f18aad50b9ddde498b31f17
#
_cell.length_a   1.000
_cell.length_b   1.000
_cell.length_c   1.000
_cell.angle_alpha   90.00
_cell.angle_beta   90.00
_cell.angle_gamma   90.00
#
_symmetry.space_group_name_H-M   'P 1'
#
loop_
_entity.id
_entity.type
_entity.pdbx_description
1 polymer ?
#
loop_
_entity_poly.entity_id
_entity_poly.type
_entity_poly.pdbx_seq_one_letter_code
_entity_poly.pdbx_strand_id
1 'polypeptide(L)'
;PHMANRSLLPVYKMLYGRNFHYVNFDQRLEMQKAVYLLQDMGVPIGDYGFRWYQHGPYSQNLQDDMYYEDGHTCAKLQLSKEHSNRIDQLRSIIDDTSKGEYSTSYWVECLASLHYLRENVLAFNASETQVVSELERRKPHLSSHTANLAAYHLVEGLFS
;
A
#
# COMPACT_ATOMS: atom_id res chain seq x y z
N PRO A 1 -11.49 22.89 8.90
CA PRO A 1 -11.06 23.02 7.51
C PRO A 1 -10.19 21.85 7.09
N HIS A 2 -10.34 21.47 5.85
CA HIS A 2 -9.57 20.38 5.26
C HIS A 2 -8.13 20.85 5.00
N MET A 3 -7.15 20.01 5.41
CA MET A 3 -5.74 20.30 5.13
C MET A 3 -5.29 19.48 3.93
N ALA A 4 -4.76 20.17 2.92
CA ALA A 4 -4.24 19.52 1.72
C ALA A 4 -3.05 18.63 2.05
N ASN A 5 -2.99 17.44 1.42
CA ASN A 5 -1.83 16.55 1.52
C ASN A 5 -1.06 16.58 0.20
N ARG A 6 -0.12 17.49 0.10
CA ARG A 6 0.66 17.71 -1.12
C ARG A 6 1.66 16.59 -1.42
N SER A 7 1.85 15.67 -0.48
CA SER A 7 2.76 14.54 -0.67
C SER A 7 2.14 13.43 -1.54
N LEU A 8 0.81 13.37 -1.64
CA LEU A 8 0.14 12.23 -2.28
C LEU A 8 0.51 12.08 -3.74
N LEU A 9 0.40 13.15 -4.52
CA LEU A 9 0.65 13.06 -5.96
C LEU A 9 2.10 12.70 -6.29
N PRO A 10 3.11 13.38 -5.71
CA PRO A 10 4.49 13.04 -6.01
C PRO A 10 4.88 11.64 -5.53
N VAL A 11 4.38 11.19 -4.37
CA VAL A 11 4.67 9.85 -3.88
C VAL A 11 4.06 8.79 -4.81
N TYR A 12 2.82 8.98 -5.25
CA TYR A 12 2.20 8.06 -6.20
C TYR A 12 3.06 7.93 -7.46
N LYS A 13 3.50 9.06 -8.01
CA LYS A 13 4.33 9.07 -9.22
C LYS A 13 5.69 8.38 -8.99
N MET A 14 6.30 8.60 -7.83
CA MET A 14 7.57 7.93 -7.48
C MET A 14 7.41 6.41 -7.44
N LEU A 15 6.30 5.94 -6.87
CA LEU A 15 6.08 4.50 -6.68
C LEU A 15 5.61 3.79 -7.95
N TYR A 16 4.72 4.40 -8.71
CA TYR A 16 4.04 3.73 -9.82
C TYR A 16 4.46 4.24 -11.20
N GLY A 17 5.25 5.32 -11.26
CA GLY A 17 5.81 5.82 -12.52
C GLY A 17 4.81 6.52 -13.43
N ARG A 18 3.63 6.89 -12.91
CA ARG A 18 2.60 7.57 -13.68
C ARG A 18 1.87 8.60 -12.81
N ASN A 19 1.14 9.51 -13.46
CA ASN A 19 0.34 10.49 -12.75
C ASN A 19 -0.92 9.83 -12.17
N PHE A 20 -1.36 10.33 -11.02
CA PHE A 20 -2.57 9.87 -10.36
C PHE A 20 -3.80 10.52 -10.98
N HIS A 21 -4.86 9.70 -11.22
CA HIS A 21 -6.16 10.17 -11.68
C HIS A 21 -7.24 9.58 -10.78
N TYR A 22 -7.94 10.42 -10.05
CA TYR A 22 -8.93 9.99 -9.06
C TYR A 22 -10.04 9.14 -9.70
N VAL A 23 -10.42 9.43 -10.95
CA VAL A 23 -11.47 8.68 -11.66
C VAL A 23 -11.11 7.19 -11.83
N ASN A 24 -9.83 6.85 -11.79
CA ASN A 24 -9.36 5.48 -11.98
C ASN A 24 -9.41 4.72 -10.66
N PHE A 25 -10.31 3.72 -10.57
CA PHE A 25 -10.48 2.91 -9.36
C PHE A 25 -9.19 2.21 -8.93
N ASP A 26 -8.47 1.60 -9.88
CA ASP A 26 -7.23 0.88 -9.56
C ASP A 26 -6.19 1.81 -8.97
N GLN A 27 -6.10 3.03 -9.47
CA GLN A 27 -5.14 4.01 -8.94
C GLN A 27 -5.53 4.47 -7.54
N ARG A 28 -6.83 4.63 -7.25
CA ARG A 28 -7.26 4.93 -5.88
C ARG A 28 -6.89 3.82 -4.92
N LEU A 29 -7.09 2.57 -5.35
CA LEU A 29 -6.71 1.40 -4.54
C LEU A 29 -5.19 1.39 -4.32
N GLU A 30 -4.42 1.59 -5.37
CA GLU A 30 -2.95 1.63 -5.30
C GLU A 30 -2.46 2.70 -4.33
N MET A 31 -3.06 3.89 -4.37
CA MET A 31 -2.72 4.97 -3.44
C MET A 31 -3.03 4.58 -2.00
N GLN A 32 -4.21 4.00 -1.74
CA GLN A 32 -4.60 3.56 -0.41
C GLN A 32 -3.57 2.59 0.17
N LYS A 33 -3.15 1.60 -0.61
CA LYS A 33 -2.23 0.57 -0.14
C LYS A 33 -0.82 1.11 0.07
N ALA A 34 -0.36 1.95 -0.83
CA ALA A 34 0.97 2.56 -0.72
C ALA A 34 1.06 3.46 0.51
N VAL A 35 0.09 4.33 0.72
CA VAL A 35 0.09 5.24 1.87
C VAL A 35 0.00 4.47 3.18
N TYR A 36 -0.83 3.42 3.22
CA TYR A 36 -0.90 2.54 4.39
C TYR A 36 0.48 1.98 4.75
N LEU A 37 1.16 1.38 3.77
CA LEU A 37 2.47 0.78 4.02
C LEU A 37 3.52 1.83 4.39
N LEU A 38 3.57 2.95 3.68
CA LEU A 38 4.54 4.01 3.96
C LEU A 38 4.34 4.60 5.35
N GLN A 39 3.09 4.84 5.75
CA GLN A 39 2.79 5.35 7.08
C GLN A 39 3.28 4.39 8.16
N ASP A 40 3.04 3.09 8.00
CA ASP A 40 3.52 2.08 8.93
C ASP A 40 5.04 1.94 8.89
N MET A 41 5.68 2.23 7.77
CA MET A 41 7.15 2.25 7.66
C MET A 41 7.77 3.51 8.30
N GLY A 42 6.95 4.44 8.80
CA GLY A 42 7.43 5.65 9.45
C GLY A 42 7.70 6.82 8.51
N VAL A 43 7.24 6.75 7.27
CA VAL A 43 7.33 7.90 6.34
C VAL A 43 6.22 8.88 6.69
N PRO A 44 6.52 10.18 6.88
CA PRO A 44 5.52 11.16 7.30
C PRO A 44 4.65 11.62 6.14
N ILE A 45 3.82 10.71 5.62
CA ILE A 45 2.94 10.96 4.48
C ILE A 45 1.52 11.32 4.92
N GLY A 46 1.21 11.18 6.19
CA GLY A 46 -0.10 11.47 6.74
C GLY A 46 -0.28 10.78 8.08
N ASP A 47 -1.45 10.99 8.68
CA ASP A 47 -1.83 10.35 9.94
C ASP A 47 -3.23 9.77 9.76
N TYR A 48 -3.34 8.82 8.87
CA TYR A 48 -4.63 8.21 8.50
C TYR A 48 -4.93 7.01 9.38
N GLY A 49 -6.22 6.83 9.70
CA GLY A 49 -6.70 5.63 10.36
C GLY A 49 -7.18 4.63 9.32
N PHE A 50 -6.55 3.49 9.25
CA PHE A 50 -6.91 2.43 8.30
C PHE A 50 -7.72 1.36 8.99
N ARG A 51 -8.73 0.83 8.28
CA ARG A 51 -9.57 -0.27 8.73
C ARG A 51 -9.68 -1.30 7.61
N TRP A 52 -10.00 -2.53 7.98
CA TRP A 52 -10.26 -3.57 6.99
C TRP A 52 -11.54 -3.27 6.23
N TYR A 53 -11.45 -3.30 4.91
CA TYR A 53 -12.60 -3.05 4.02
C TYR A 53 -12.51 -4.01 2.82
N GLN A 54 -13.34 -3.79 1.77
CA GLN A 54 -13.50 -4.73 0.65
C GLN A 54 -12.18 -5.14 -0.02
N HIS A 55 -11.22 -4.21 -0.09
CA HIS A 55 -9.92 -4.46 -0.74
C HIS A 55 -8.76 -4.34 0.25
N GLY A 56 -8.98 -4.73 1.50
CA GLY A 56 -7.96 -4.67 2.55
C GLY A 56 -7.97 -3.35 3.30
N PRO A 57 -6.82 -2.88 3.83
CA PRO A 57 -6.79 -1.65 4.63
C PRO A 57 -7.19 -0.43 3.81
N TYR A 58 -8.10 0.38 4.38
CA TYR A 58 -8.73 1.52 3.72
C TYR A 58 -8.95 2.65 4.72
N SER A 59 -8.75 3.88 4.28
CA SER A 59 -9.02 5.09 5.06
C SER A 59 -9.92 6.04 4.27
N GLN A 60 -11.08 6.40 4.83
CA GLN A 60 -11.97 7.36 4.19
C GLN A 60 -11.33 8.75 4.12
N ASN A 61 -10.60 9.15 5.17
CA ASN A 61 -9.91 10.44 5.15
C ASN A 61 -8.87 10.52 4.03
N LEU A 62 -8.16 9.43 3.76
CA LEU A 62 -7.23 9.39 2.63
C LEU A 62 -7.99 9.51 1.31
N GLN A 63 -9.14 8.83 1.18
CA GLN A 63 -9.96 8.92 -0.02
C GLN A 63 -10.40 10.36 -0.28
N ASP A 64 -10.81 11.07 0.78
CA ASP A 64 -11.20 12.48 0.68
C ASP A 64 -10.02 13.34 0.25
N ASP A 65 -8.84 13.10 0.80
CA ASP A 65 -7.63 13.83 0.44
C ASP A 65 -7.22 13.58 -1.00
N MET A 66 -7.35 12.34 -1.48
CA MET A 66 -7.09 12.02 -2.89
C MET A 66 -8.00 12.82 -3.83
N TYR A 67 -9.28 12.89 -3.51
CA TYR A 67 -10.24 13.67 -4.29
C TYR A 67 -9.86 15.15 -4.31
N TYR A 68 -9.48 15.69 -3.13
CA TYR A 68 -9.09 17.09 -3.01
C TYR A 68 -7.83 17.41 -3.82
N GLU A 69 -6.84 16.51 -3.81
CA GLU A 69 -5.56 16.75 -4.51
C GLU A 69 -5.64 16.47 -6.01
N ASP A 70 -6.65 15.73 -6.48
CA ASP A 70 -6.77 15.35 -7.87
C ASP A 70 -6.76 16.58 -8.80
N GLY A 71 -5.95 16.50 -9.85
CA GLY A 71 -5.81 17.59 -10.81
C GLY A 71 -4.89 18.70 -10.39
N HIS A 72 -4.35 18.69 -9.18
CA HIS A 72 -3.37 19.70 -8.77
C HIS A 72 -2.01 19.39 -9.39
N THR A 73 -1.18 20.43 -9.51
CA THR A 73 0.19 20.25 -9.98
C THR A 73 0.98 19.43 -8.99
N CYS A 74 1.67 18.41 -9.50
CA CYS A 74 2.53 17.57 -8.68
C CYS A 74 3.72 18.39 -8.17
N ALA A 75 3.74 18.67 -6.87
CA ALA A 75 4.80 19.42 -6.24
C ALA A 75 6.07 18.56 -6.12
N LYS A 76 7.21 19.23 -6.07
CA LYS A 76 8.47 18.55 -5.77
C LYS A 76 8.49 18.21 -4.28
N LEU A 77 8.65 16.91 -3.99
CA LEU A 77 8.65 16.43 -2.62
C LEU A 77 10.06 16.53 -2.04
N GLN A 78 10.16 17.17 -0.87
CA GLN A 78 11.42 17.21 -0.12
C GLN A 78 11.36 16.18 1.01
N LEU A 79 12.21 15.17 0.91
CA LEU A 79 12.26 14.08 1.87
C LEU A 79 13.68 13.95 2.43
N SER A 80 13.79 13.51 3.69
CA SER A 80 15.06 13.05 4.22
C SER A 80 15.55 11.85 3.40
N LYS A 81 16.83 11.59 3.46
CA LYS A 81 17.41 10.41 2.78
C LYS A 81 16.78 9.13 3.30
N GLU A 82 16.52 9.05 4.60
CA GLU A 82 15.88 7.88 5.22
C GLU A 82 14.49 7.63 4.62
N HIS A 83 13.66 8.65 4.53
CA HIS A 83 12.31 8.51 4.00
C HIS A 83 12.33 8.20 2.51
N SER A 84 13.23 8.84 1.76
CA SER A 84 13.43 8.54 0.35
C SER A 84 13.84 7.07 0.13
N ASN A 85 14.74 6.56 0.97
CA ASN A 85 15.16 5.15 0.90
C ASN A 85 13.98 4.20 1.17
N ARG A 86 13.09 4.54 2.11
CA ARG A 86 11.92 3.70 2.39
C ARG A 86 10.94 3.68 1.21
N ILE A 87 10.75 4.81 0.55
CA ILE A 87 9.93 4.86 -0.67
C ILE A 87 10.56 3.99 -1.75
N ASP A 88 11.88 4.06 -1.93
CA ASP A 88 12.60 3.23 -2.90
C ASP A 88 12.46 1.74 -2.59
N GLN A 89 12.51 1.35 -1.32
CA GLN A 89 12.29 -0.03 -0.91
C GLN A 89 10.90 -0.52 -1.29
N LEU A 90 9.87 0.29 -1.02
CA LEU A 90 8.50 -0.08 -1.39
C LEU A 90 8.35 -0.15 -2.90
N ARG A 91 8.90 0.80 -3.63
CA ARG A 91 8.88 0.78 -5.10
C ARG A 91 9.49 -0.50 -5.65
N SER A 92 10.61 -0.91 -5.11
CA SER A 92 11.30 -2.14 -5.54
C SER A 92 10.39 -3.37 -5.37
N ILE A 93 9.64 -3.43 -4.28
CA ILE A 93 8.72 -4.53 -4.01
C ILE A 93 7.51 -4.48 -4.95
N ILE A 94 6.98 -3.28 -5.21
CA ILE A 94 5.86 -3.11 -6.15
C ILE A 94 6.25 -3.64 -7.54
N ASP A 95 7.50 -3.43 -7.95
CA ASP A 95 8.00 -3.85 -9.26
C ASP A 95 8.51 -5.29 -9.29
N ASP A 96 8.47 -6.01 -8.16
CA ASP A 96 9.05 -7.35 -8.08
C ASP A 96 8.31 -8.33 -8.98
N THR A 97 9.08 -9.14 -9.70
CA THR A 97 8.53 -10.14 -10.65
C THR A 97 7.74 -11.24 -9.95
N SER A 98 7.90 -11.40 -8.63
CA SER A 98 7.16 -12.40 -7.85
C SER A 98 5.65 -12.18 -7.85
N LYS A 99 5.19 -11.02 -8.28
CA LYS A 99 3.75 -10.76 -8.45
C LYS A 99 3.11 -11.70 -9.49
N GLY A 100 3.92 -12.27 -10.39
CA GLY A 100 3.44 -13.20 -11.41
C GLY A 100 2.34 -12.57 -12.26
N GLU A 101 1.18 -13.25 -12.32
CA GLU A 101 0.02 -12.80 -13.11
C GLU A 101 -0.81 -11.71 -12.43
N TYR A 102 -0.53 -11.37 -11.16
CA TYR A 102 -1.28 -10.29 -10.51
C TYR A 102 -1.09 -8.96 -11.21
N SER A 103 -2.18 -8.20 -11.37
CA SER A 103 -2.07 -6.79 -11.72
C SER A 103 -1.37 -6.03 -10.60
N THR A 104 -0.91 -4.83 -10.89
CA THR A 104 -0.33 -3.97 -9.86
C THR A 104 -1.30 -3.76 -8.70
N SER A 105 -2.59 -3.53 -8.99
CA SER A 105 -3.61 -3.35 -7.97
C SER A 105 -3.78 -4.58 -7.08
N TYR A 106 -3.86 -5.77 -7.68
CA TYR A 106 -3.97 -7.00 -6.90
C TYR A 106 -2.71 -7.23 -6.06
N TRP A 107 -1.55 -6.95 -6.64
CA TRP A 107 -0.28 -7.15 -5.94
C TRP A 107 -0.16 -6.27 -4.71
N VAL A 108 -0.46 -4.96 -4.83
CA VAL A 108 -0.36 -4.06 -3.69
C VAL A 108 -1.47 -4.32 -2.67
N GLU A 109 -2.65 -4.76 -3.11
CA GLU A 109 -3.69 -5.22 -2.19
C GLU A 109 -3.18 -6.40 -1.37
N CYS A 110 -2.52 -7.34 -2.02
CA CYS A 110 -1.93 -8.51 -1.37
C CYS A 110 -0.89 -8.09 -0.32
N LEU A 111 0.06 -7.25 -0.71
CA LEU A 111 1.12 -6.78 0.20
C LEU A 111 0.54 -6.09 1.43
N ALA A 112 -0.34 -5.13 1.21
CA ALA A 112 -0.93 -4.34 2.29
C ALA A 112 -1.84 -5.18 3.18
N SER A 113 -2.62 -6.08 2.59
CA SER A 113 -3.54 -6.93 3.34
C SER A 113 -2.79 -7.91 4.24
N LEU A 114 -1.70 -8.50 3.76
CA LEU A 114 -0.89 -9.41 4.57
C LEU A 114 -0.32 -8.69 5.79
N HIS A 115 0.21 -7.50 5.59
CA HIS A 115 0.75 -6.72 6.70
C HIS A 115 -0.35 -6.35 7.71
N TYR A 116 -1.51 -5.92 7.21
CA TYR A 116 -2.62 -5.56 8.09
C TYR A 116 -3.12 -6.75 8.91
N LEU A 117 -3.27 -7.91 8.28
CA LEU A 117 -3.72 -9.11 8.97
C LEU A 117 -2.75 -9.52 10.08
N ARG A 118 -1.46 -9.48 9.78
CA ARG A 118 -0.43 -9.82 10.75
C ARG A 118 -0.42 -8.84 11.93
N GLU A 119 -0.52 -7.54 11.67
CA GLU A 119 -0.35 -6.52 12.71
C GLU A 119 -1.63 -6.24 13.51
N ASN A 120 -2.81 -6.41 12.90
CA ASN A 120 -4.04 -5.89 13.49
C ASN A 120 -5.14 -6.93 13.70
N VAL A 121 -5.03 -8.12 13.13
CA VAL A 121 -6.13 -9.11 13.16
C VAL A 121 -5.71 -10.40 13.85
N LEU A 122 -4.58 -10.98 13.46
CA LEU A 122 -4.13 -12.24 13.99
C LEU A 122 -3.30 -12.05 15.26
N ALA A 123 -3.08 -13.15 16.00
CA ALA A 123 -2.21 -13.12 17.17
C ALA A 123 -0.79 -12.71 16.75
N PHE A 124 -0.07 -12.01 17.64
CA PHE A 124 1.26 -11.50 17.32
C PHE A 124 2.26 -12.60 16.93
N ASN A 125 2.02 -13.83 17.36
CA ASN A 125 2.87 -14.99 17.06
C ASN A 125 2.34 -15.85 15.92
N ALA A 126 1.39 -15.32 15.12
CA ALA A 126 0.85 -16.06 13.98
C ALA A 126 1.98 -16.40 12.99
N SER A 127 1.95 -17.64 12.50
CA SER A 127 2.93 -18.11 11.52
C SER A 127 2.64 -17.54 10.13
N GLU A 128 3.64 -17.59 9.26
CA GLU A 128 3.48 -17.25 7.84
C GLU A 128 2.28 -17.98 7.24
N THR A 129 2.18 -19.30 7.47
CA THR A 129 1.08 -20.11 6.95
C THR A 129 -0.27 -19.59 7.43
N GLN A 130 -0.37 -19.21 8.71
CA GLN A 130 -1.62 -18.68 9.25
C GLN A 130 -2.01 -17.35 8.61
N VAL A 131 -1.04 -16.46 8.42
CA VAL A 131 -1.31 -15.13 7.80
C VAL A 131 -1.75 -15.31 6.35
N VAL A 132 -1.02 -16.11 5.58
CA VAL A 132 -1.33 -16.32 4.15
C VAL A 132 -2.67 -17.05 4.00
N SER A 133 -2.96 -18.04 4.85
CA SER A 133 -4.24 -18.75 4.81
C SER A 133 -5.41 -17.81 5.11
N GLU A 134 -5.24 -16.91 6.06
CA GLU A 134 -6.28 -15.92 6.39
C GLU A 134 -6.52 -14.97 5.24
N LEU A 135 -5.46 -14.52 4.56
CA LEU A 135 -5.59 -13.70 3.35
C LEU A 135 -6.44 -14.43 2.30
N GLU A 136 -6.07 -15.67 2.01
CA GLU A 136 -6.72 -16.48 0.95
C GLU A 136 -8.17 -16.76 1.28
N ARG A 137 -8.49 -16.93 2.55
CA ARG A 137 -9.86 -17.11 3.01
C ARG A 137 -10.70 -15.83 2.80
N ARG A 138 -10.12 -14.68 3.13
CA ARG A 138 -10.83 -13.37 3.03
C ARG A 138 -10.87 -12.81 1.62
N LYS A 139 -9.85 -13.12 0.81
CA LYS A 139 -9.63 -12.52 -0.50
C LYS A 139 -9.46 -13.63 -1.55
N PRO A 140 -10.53 -14.36 -1.89
CA PRO A 140 -10.41 -15.48 -2.84
C PRO A 140 -9.95 -15.06 -4.24
N HIS A 141 -10.11 -13.81 -4.60
CA HIS A 141 -9.58 -13.31 -5.87
C HIS A 141 -8.05 -13.25 -5.89
N LEU A 142 -7.39 -13.21 -4.72
CA LEU A 142 -5.94 -13.31 -4.62
C LEU A 142 -5.57 -14.80 -4.57
N SER A 143 -5.71 -15.45 -5.72
CA SER A 143 -5.71 -16.90 -5.83
C SER A 143 -4.34 -17.54 -6.10
N SER A 144 -3.29 -16.74 -6.29
CA SER A 144 -1.95 -17.27 -6.51
C SER A 144 -1.24 -17.49 -5.17
N HIS A 145 -1.22 -18.73 -4.70
CA HIS A 145 -0.55 -19.06 -3.45
C HIS A 145 0.94 -18.73 -3.50
N THR A 146 1.59 -19.01 -4.63
CA THR A 146 3.02 -18.71 -4.82
C THR A 146 3.29 -17.20 -4.68
N ALA A 147 2.47 -16.37 -5.35
CA ALA A 147 2.61 -14.92 -5.24
C ALA A 147 2.31 -14.44 -3.82
N ASN A 148 1.31 -15.01 -3.16
CA ASN A 148 0.94 -14.63 -1.80
C ASN A 148 2.07 -14.93 -0.81
N LEU A 149 2.74 -16.08 -0.94
CA LEU A 149 3.91 -16.40 -0.11
C LEU A 149 5.06 -15.42 -0.36
N ALA A 150 5.34 -15.13 -1.62
CA ALA A 150 6.39 -14.17 -1.97
C ALA A 150 6.07 -12.78 -1.41
N ALA A 151 4.80 -12.37 -1.53
CA ALA A 151 4.34 -11.09 -0.98
C ALA A 151 4.58 -10.99 0.53
N TYR A 152 4.29 -12.08 1.26
CA TYR A 152 4.51 -12.10 2.70
C TYR A 152 5.97 -11.83 3.04
N HIS A 153 6.91 -12.54 2.39
CA HIS A 153 8.33 -12.35 2.66
C HIS A 153 8.81 -10.96 2.29
N LEU A 154 8.36 -10.44 1.15
CA LEU A 154 8.77 -9.11 0.69
C LEU A 154 8.26 -8.02 1.63
N VAL A 155 6.99 -8.06 1.99
CA VAL A 155 6.42 -7.01 2.85
C VAL A 155 6.99 -7.09 4.27
N GLU A 156 7.23 -8.27 4.80
CA GLU A 156 7.87 -8.40 6.11
C GLU A 156 9.28 -7.83 6.11
N GLY A 157 10.00 -7.92 5.00
CA GLY A 157 11.33 -7.32 4.87
C GLY A 157 11.33 -5.82 5.00
N LEU A 158 10.20 -5.14 4.72
CA LEU A 158 10.09 -3.69 4.90
C LEU A 158 10.12 -3.28 6.38
N PHE A 159 9.77 -4.17 7.28
CA PHE A 159 9.55 -3.88 8.69
C PHE A 159 10.56 -4.57 9.61
N SER A 160 11.54 -5.25 9.05
CA SER A 160 12.58 -5.94 9.82
C SER A 160 13.86 -5.12 9.95
#